data_44de974dd2d3838bbf6d7d1a02c66b01
#
_entry.id   44de974dd2d3838bbf6d7d1a02c66b01
#
_cell.length_a   1.000
_cell.length_b   1.000
_cell.length_c   1.000
_cell.angle_alpha   90.00
_cell.angle_beta   90.00
_cell.angle_gamma   90.00
#
_symmetry.space_group_name_H-M   'P 1'
#
loop_
_entity.id
_entity.type
_entity.pdbx_description
1 polymer ?
#
loop_
_entity_poly.entity_id
_entity_poly.type
_entity_poly.pdbx_seq_one_letter_code
_entity_poly.pdbx_strand_id
1 'polypeptide(L)'
;MSEVSIAMAKLAGIQKSVQSALNENVARGTNLHASHSSRRTFAPADAAQYFSQATAQLEVLQKHMPELYGDFHPLPATPEAQMMATADDPNPRHYSRAQMERLSRDIDQIFEIRANSQHSAPEYTAAPQRVFISHGRTLDWYEVQAHVERDLGLKSLELAQEPSKGQTIIEKLEANSARCDTAVIVMSGDDFDSDGASRVRENVMHEIGYFQAKYGRHRVVLLHEEGVSVPTNLAGIVYAAYPKGTVRATFGTLDRELRAAYGF
;
A
#
# COMPACT_ATOMS: atom_id res chain seq x y z
N MET A 1 -9.58 -0.92 -18.06
CA MET A 1 -9.54 -0.43 -16.67
C MET A 1 -10.97 -0.20 -16.23
N SER A 2 -11.33 -0.58 -14.98
CA SER A 2 -12.66 -0.30 -14.43
C SER A 2 -12.83 1.20 -14.15
N GLU A 3 -14.06 1.71 -14.16
CA GLU A 3 -14.35 3.11 -13.82
C GLU A 3 -13.83 3.47 -12.42
N VAL A 4 -13.92 2.52 -11.49
CA VAL A 4 -13.36 2.64 -10.13
C VAL A 4 -11.84 2.84 -10.15
N SER A 5 -11.10 2.03 -10.93
CA SER A 5 -9.63 2.18 -11.04
C SER A 5 -9.23 3.54 -11.63
N ILE A 6 -10.00 4.03 -12.59
CA ILE A 6 -9.79 5.35 -13.18
C ILE A 6 -10.06 6.44 -12.15
N ALA A 7 -11.15 6.34 -11.39
CA ALA A 7 -11.50 7.31 -10.35
C ALA A 7 -10.41 7.38 -9.25
N MET A 8 -9.94 6.22 -8.78
CA MET A 8 -8.84 6.14 -7.79
C MET A 8 -7.55 6.78 -8.32
N ALA A 9 -7.17 6.49 -9.58
CA ALA A 9 -5.97 7.09 -10.18
C ALA A 9 -6.09 8.62 -10.31
N LYS A 10 -7.25 9.13 -10.65
CA LYS A 10 -7.50 10.58 -10.72
C LYS A 10 -7.44 11.23 -9.34
N LEU A 11 -8.03 10.60 -8.30
CA LEU A 11 -7.93 11.08 -6.93
C LEU A 11 -6.47 11.16 -6.46
N ALA A 12 -5.63 10.19 -6.79
CA ALA A 12 -4.20 10.22 -6.48
C ALA A 12 -3.49 11.42 -7.17
N GLY A 13 -3.84 11.70 -8.43
CA GLY A 13 -3.33 12.87 -9.14
C GLY A 13 -3.76 14.19 -8.50
N ILE A 14 -5.03 14.31 -8.12
CA ILE A 14 -5.57 15.50 -7.42
C ILE A 14 -4.86 15.68 -6.07
N GLN A 15 -4.71 14.62 -5.29
CA GLN A 15 -4.02 14.65 -4.00
C GLN A 15 -2.60 15.18 -4.13
N LYS A 16 -1.85 14.67 -5.11
CA LYS A 16 -0.48 15.13 -5.39
C LYS A 16 -0.45 16.62 -5.74
N SER A 17 -1.41 17.09 -6.54
CA SER A 17 -1.52 18.50 -6.90
C SER A 17 -1.86 19.39 -5.71
N VAL A 18 -2.78 18.96 -4.84
CA VAL A 18 -3.14 19.64 -3.59
C VAL A 18 -1.95 19.74 -2.65
N GLN A 19 -1.21 18.64 -2.47
CA GLN A 19 0.01 18.62 -1.64
C GLN A 19 1.10 19.54 -2.20
N SER A 20 1.28 19.57 -3.53
CA SER A 20 2.21 20.51 -4.17
C SER A 20 1.81 21.95 -3.91
N ALA A 21 0.54 22.29 -4.08
CA ALA A 21 0.02 23.63 -3.81
C ALA A 21 0.20 24.04 -2.34
N LEU A 22 -0.04 23.10 -1.40
CA LEU A 22 0.20 23.32 0.04
C LEU A 22 1.67 23.58 0.35
N ASN A 23 2.59 22.83 -0.27
CA ASN A 23 4.02 22.98 -0.09
C ASN A 23 4.55 24.30 -0.70
N GLU A 24 4.10 24.66 -1.89
CA GLU A 24 4.45 25.93 -2.51
C GLU A 24 3.97 27.13 -1.67
N ASN A 25 2.79 27.04 -1.09
CA ASN A 25 2.25 28.09 -0.22
C ASN A 25 3.10 28.28 1.05
N VAL A 26 3.69 27.20 1.60
CA VAL A 26 4.66 27.27 2.70
C VAL A 26 5.99 27.89 2.23
N ALA A 27 6.51 27.48 1.10
CA ALA A 27 7.79 27.97 0.56
C ALA A 27 7.75 29.47 0.27
N ARG A 28 6.66 29.99 -0.28
CA ARG A 28 6.44 31.44 -0.47
C ARG A 28 6.37 32.20 0.86
N GLY A 29 6.01 31.53 1.94
CA GLY A 29 5.93 32.07 3.28
C GLY A 29 7.28 32.36 3.95
N THR A 30 8.42 31.95 3.41
CA THR A 30 9.75 32.22 3.94
C THR A 30 10.30 33.60 3.54
N ASN A 31 9.67 34.29 2.61
CA ASN A 31 10.04 35.68 2.28
C ASN A 31 9.56 36.62 3.39
N LEU A 32 10.52 37.29 4.06
CA LEU A 32 10.32 38.17 5.20
C LEU A 32 9.35 39.34 4.99
N HIS A 33 8.97 39.64 3.74
CA HIS A 33 8.09 40.76 3.36
C HIS A 33 6.68 40.36 2.89
N ALA A 34 6.34 39.06 2.87
CA ALA A 34 5.00 38.62 2.54
C ALA A 34 4.06 38.83 3.74
N SER A 35 2.94 39.54 3.57
CA SER A 35 1.95 39.70 4.61
C SER A 35 1.42 38.36 5.09
N HIS A 36 1.10 38.24 6.39
CA HIS A 36 0.61 36.99 6.99
C HIS A 36 -0.68 36.45 6.32
N SER A 37 -1.46 37.31 5.66
CA SER A 37 -2.70 36.93 4.97
C SER A 37 -2.47 36.15 3.68
N SER A 38 -1.41 36.45 2.91
CA SER A 38 -1.11 35.77 1.64
C SER A 38 -0.60 34.34 1.81
N ARG A 39 -0.17 33.96 3.02
CA ARG A 39 0.42 32.64 3.34
C ARG A 39 -0.63 31.56 3.65
N ARG A 40 -1.91 31.89 3.78
CA ARG A 40 -2.96 30.99 4.25
C ARG A 40 -4.10 30.80 3.25
N THR A 41 -4.00 31.40 2.08
CA THR A 41 -5.09 31.45 1.10
C THR A 41 -4.68 30.95 -0.26
N PHE A 42 -5.63 30.41 -0.99
CA PHE A 42 -5.45 29.85 -2.34
C PHE A 42 -6.41 30.55 -3.29
N ALA A 43 -6.00 30.74 -4.54
CA ALA A 43 -6.82 31.32 -5.58
C ALA A 43 -8.14 30.52 -5.76
N PRO A 44 -9.31 31.20 -5.82
CA PRO A 44 -10.60 30.54 -5.89
C PRO A 44 -10.72 29.57 -7.08
N ALA A 45 -10.23 29.97 -8.25
CA ALA A 45 -10.34 29.17 -9.47
C ALA A 45 -9.61 27.82 -9.34
N ASP A 46 -8.35 27.85 -8.88
CA ASP A 46 -7.52 26.65 -8.77
C ASP A 46 -8.04 25.69 -7.68
N ALA A 47 -8.35 26.24 -6.50
CA ALA A 47 -8.87 25.45 -5.39
C ALA A 47 -10.25 24.86 -5.70
N ALA A 48 -11.17 25.63 -6.29
CA ALA A 48 -12.50 25.13 -6.68
C ALA A 48 -12.39 23.96 -7.67
N GLN A 49 -11.41 23.99 -8.57
CA GLN A 49 -11.17 22.91 -9.52
C GLN A 49 -10.79 21.60 -8.80
N TYR A 50 -9.91 21.65 -7.80
CA TYR A 50 -9.55 20.45 -7.02
C TYR A 50 -10.73 19.85 -6.29
N PHE A 51 -11.56 20.68 -5.62
CA PHE A 51 -12.77 20.22 -4.94
C PHE A 51 -13.77 19.61 -5.92
N SER A 52 -14.05 20.27 -7.04
CA SER A 52 -14.98 19.79 -8.06
C SER A 52 -14.52 18.45 -8.67
N GLN A 53 -13.25 18.35 -9.03
CA GLN A 53 -12.70 17.10 -9.59
C GLN A 53 -12.74 15.97 -8.57
N ALA A 54 -12.38 16.21 -7.30
CA ALA A 54 -12.42 15.18 -6.27
C ALA A 54 -13.86 14.70 -6.02
N THR A 55 -14.83 15.63 -5.95
CA THR A 55 -16.25 15.30 -5.79
C THR A 55 -16.75 14.41 -6.93
N ALA A 56 -16.44 14.76 -8.18
CA ALA A 56 -16.86 13.98 -9.33
C ALA A 56 -16.27 12.54 -9.32
N GLN A 57 -15.05 12.35 -8.81
CA GLN A 57 -14.49 11.00 -8.69
C GLN A 57 -15.12 10.22 -7.53
N LEU A 58 -15.45 10.89 -6.42
CA LEU A 58 -16.17 10.25 -5.32
C LEU A 58 -17.57 9.81 -5.74
N GLU A 59 -18.31 10.60 -6.52
CA GLU A 59 -19.61 10.20 -7.06
C GLU A 59 -19.52 8.92 -7.88
N VAL A 60 -18.43 8.72 -8.67
CA VAL A 60 -18.16 7.47 -9.35
C VAL A 60 -17.96 6.32 -8.36
N LEU A 61 -17.20 6.54 -7.28
CA LEU A 61 -17.00 5.51 -6.25
C LEU A 61 -18.30 5.19 -5.51
N GLN A 62 -19.10 6.16 -5.15
CA GLN A 62 -20.41 5.97 -4.51
C GLN A 62 -21.37 5.19 -5.38
N LYS A 63 -21.37 5.45 -6.69
CA LYS A 63 -22.21 4.74 -7.65
C LYS A 63 -21.81 3.25 -7.80
N HIS A 64 -20.51 2.96 -7.81
CA HIS A 64 -19.99 1.61 -8.10
C HIS A 64 -19.68 0.78 -6.84
N MET A 65 -19.53 1.43 -5.69
CA MET A 65 -19.22 0.80 -4.40
C MET A 65 -20.00 1.52 -3.27
N PRO A 66 -21.34 1.51 -3.32
CA PRO A 66 -22.16 2.22 -2.34
C PRO A 66 -21.96 1.70 -0.91
N GLU A 67 -21.62 0.43 -0.75
CA GLU A 67 -21.33 -0.19 0.54
C GLU A 67 -20.09 0.38 1.25
N LEU A 68 -19.14 0.97 0.49
CA LEU A 68 -17.93 1.56 1.03
C LEU A 68 -17.98 3.09 1.12
N TYR A 69 -18.65 3.72 0.19
CA TYR A 69 -18.62 5.18 0.03
C TYR A 69 -19.98 5.84 0.07
N GLY A 70 -21.09 5.07 0.21
CA GLY A 70 -22.44 5.63 0.17
C GLY A 70 -22.73 6.65 1.25
N ASP A 71 -22.14 6.50 2.42
CA ASP A 71 -22.21 7.40 3.57
C ASP A 71 -21.04 8.40 3.65
N PHE A 72 -20.08 8.30 2.73
CA PHE A 72 -18.96 9.24 2.70
C PHE A 72 -19.43 10.59 2.13
N HIS A 73 -19.42 11.60 2.96
CA HIS A 73 -19.74 12.96 2.57
C HIS A 73 -18.45 13.78 2.42
N PRO A 74 -17.96 13.96 1.17
CA PRO A 74 -16.90 14.91 0.93
C PRO A 74 -17.47 16.29 1.19
N LEU A 75 -16.63 17.12 1.73
CA LEU A 75 -17.01 18.46 2.08
C LEU A 75 -16.80 19.38 0.88
N PRO A 76 -17.83 19.69 0.08
CA PRO A 76 -17.71 20.79 -0.84
C PRO A 76 -17.32 22.01 -0.02
N ALA A 77 -16.16 22.59 -0.29
CA ALA A 77 -15.78 23.82 0.36
C ALA A 77 -16.31 24.98 -0.48
N THR A 78 -16.92 25.93 0.17
CA THR A 78 -17.24 27.24 -0.42
C THR A 78 -16.12 28.22 -0.10
N PRO A 79 -15.70 29.07 -1.06
CA PRO A 79 -14.68 30.06 -0.79
C PRO A 79 -15.16 31.06 0.27
N GLU A 80 -14.27 31.36 1.21
CA GLU A 80 -14.49 32.28 2.30
C GLU A 80 -14.32 33.74 1.84
N ALA A 81 -15.06 34.69 2.45
CA ALA A 81 -14.87 36.11 2.20
C ALA A 81 -13.56 36.60 2.81
N GLN A 82 -12.81 37.40 2.09
CA GLN A 82 -11.56 38.00 2.59
C GLN A 82 -11.92 39.34 3.29
N MET A 83 -11.29 39.61 4.44
CA MET A 83 -11.59 40.77 5.26
C MET A 83 -11.21 42.11 4.63
N MET A 84 -10.33 42.13 3.62
CA MET A 84 -9.89 43.34 2.95
C MET A 84 -10.29 43.33 1.49
N ALA A 85 -11.25 44.18 1.11
CA ALA A 85 -11.57 44.49 -0.27
C ALA A 85 -10.44 45.31 -0.91
N THR A 86 -10.20 45.11 -2.18
CA THR A 86 -9.34 45.97 -3.01
C THR A 86 -10.17 46.78 -3.98
N ALA A 87 -9.61 47.81 -4.59
CA ALA A 87 -10.32 48.63 -5.59
C ALA A 87 -10.77 47.79 -6.80
N ASP A 88 -9.98 46.74 -7.15
CA ASP A 88 -10.24 45.86 -8.29
C ASP A 88 -11.16 44.69 -7.95
N ASP A 89 -11.28 44.33 -6.66
CA ASP A 89 -12.15 43.26 -6.17
C ASP A 89 -12.82 43.69 -4.85
N PRO A 90 -14.05 44.18 -4.94
CA PRO A 90 -14.80 44.66 -3.77
C PRO A 90 -15.30 43.54 -2.85
N ASN A 91 -15.29 42.28 -3.30
CA ASN A 91 -15.72 41.14 -2.50
C ASN A 91 -14.83 39.94 -2.76
N PRO A 92 -13.51 40.02 -2.42
CA PRO A 92 -12.55 38.96 -2.71
C PRO A 92 -12.90 37.68 -1.94
N ARG A 93 -12.82 36.58 -2.63
CA ARG A 93 -13.03 35.24 -2.05
C ARG A 93 -11.76 34.43 -2.17
N HIS A 94 -11.57 33.51 -1.24
CA HIS A 94 -10.41 32.63 -1.21
C HIS A 94 -10.75 31.29 -0.57
N TYR A 95 -9.92 30.27 -0.81
CA TYR A 95 -9.94 29.06 -0.01
C TYR A 95 -8.83 29.14 1.05
N SER A 96 -9.17 28.75 2.27
CA SER A 96 -8.21 28.70 3.36
C SER A 96 -7.29 27.48 3.25
N ARG A 97 -6.10 27.57 3.88
CA ARG A 97 -5.19 26.43 4.00
C ARG A 97 -5.88 25.25 4.69
N ALA A 98 -6.69 25.50 5.71
CA ALA A 98 -7.42 24.46 6.42
C ALA A 98 -8.39 23.69 5.52
N GLN A 99 -9.04 24.36 4.56
CA GLN A 99 -9.91 23.72 3.57
C GLN A 99 -9.09 22.82 2.63
N MET A 100 -7.92 23.25 2.17
CA MET A 100 -7.06 22.46 1.30
C MET A 100 -6.45 21.24 2.03
N GLU A 101 -6.04 21.41 3.28
CA GLU A 101 -5.55 20.31 4.13
C GLU A 101 -6.66 19.30 4.43
N ARG A 102 -7.92 19.78 4.58
CA ARG A 102 -9.08 18.89 4.72
C ARG A 102 -9.33 18.10 3.44
N LEU A 103 -9.29 18.71 2.28
CA LEU A 103 -9.42 18.01 1.01
C LEU A 103 -8.37 16.88 0.87
N SER A 104 -7.12 17.16 1.26
CA SER A 104 -6.07 16.13 1.25
C SER A 104 -6.41 14.96 2.19
N ARG A 105 -6.89 15.25 3.41
CA ARG A 105 -7.30 14.21 4.38
C ARG A 105 -8.52 13.41 3.91
N ASP A 106 -9.50 14.06 3.29
CA ASP A 106 -10.69 13.39 2.74
C ASP A 106 -10.27 12.39 1.64
N ILE A 107 -9.34 12.77 0.77
CA ILE A 107 -8.79 11.87 -0.25
C ILE A 107 -7.97 10.73 0.39
N ASP A 108 -7.15 11.02 1.42
CA ASP A 108 -6.44 9.99 2.18
C ASP A 108 -7.43 8.98 2.78
N GLN A 109 -8.53 9.46 3.37
CA GLN A 109 -9.56 8.60 3.95
C GLN A 109 -10.22 7.70 2.89
N ILE A 110 -10.47 8.21 1.67
CA ILE A 110 -10.99 7.39 0.56
C ILE A 110 -10.03 6.24 0.25
N PHE A 111 -8.72 6.50 0.21
CA PHE A 111 -7.71 5.46 -0.01
C PHE A 111 -7.63 4.46 1.14
N GLU A 112 -7.71 4.93 2.39
CA GLU A 112 -7.73 4.07 3.58
C GLU A 112 -8.96 3.16 3.62
N ILE A 113 -10.16 3.68 3.32
CA ILE A 113 -11.37 2.86 3.20
C ILE A 113 -11.15 1.78 2.14
N ARG A 114 -10.60 2.12 0.98
CA ARG A 114 -10.33 1.17 -0.09
C ARG A 114 -9.31 0.11 0.33
N ALA A 115 -8.21 0.54 0.93
CA ALA A 115 -7.16 -0.36 1.40
C ALA A 115 -7.69 -1.35 2.44
N ASN A 116 -8.48 -0.87 3.39
CA ASN A 116 -9.06 -1.71 4.44
C ASN A 116 -10.20 -2.60 3.95
N SER A 117 -10.97 -2.19 2.94
CA SER A 117 -12.03 -3.01 2.33
C SER A 117 -11.48 -4.19 1.53
N GLN A 118 -10.28 -4.07 0.98
CA GLN A 118 -9.61 -5.18 0.29
C GLN A 118 -9.09 -6.26 1.25
N HIS A 119 -9.17 -6.02 2.56
CA HIS A 119 -8.85 -7.01 3.58
C HIS A 119 -9.99 -7.99 3.89
N SER A 120 -11.14 -7.89 3.24
CA SER A 120 -12.08 -9.01 3.17
C SER A 120 -11.36 -10.13 2.43
N ALA A 121 -11.08 -11.22 3.14
CA ALA A 121 -10.42 -12.38 2.54
C ALA A 121 -11.13 -12.72 1.21
N PRO A 122 -10.40 -12.88 0.11
CA PRO A 122 -11.01 -13.34 -1.12
C PRO A 122 -11.78 -14.62 -0.81
N GLU A 123 -13.04 -14.72 -1.23
CA GLU A 123 -13.78 -15.99 -1.20
C GLU A 123 -13.01 -16.98 -2.09
N TYR A 124 -12.24 -17.85 -1.44
CA TYR A 124 -11.52 -18.91 -2.11
C TYR A 124 -12.53 -19.97 -2.56
N THR A 125 -13.00 -19.86 -3.78
CA THR A 125 -13.48 -21.05 -4.51
C THR A 125 -12.33 -22.03 -4.57
N ALA A 126 -12.53 -23.26 -4.09
CA ALA A 126 -11.54 -24.32 -3.87
C ALA A 126 -10.30 -24.25 -4.80
N ALA A 127 -9.36 -23.41 -4.44
CA ALA A 127 -8.15 -23.15 -5.19
C ALA A 127 -7.10 -24.23 -4.88
N PRO A 128 -6.13 -24.44 -5.76
CA PRO A 128 -5.10 -25.42 -5.52
C PRO A 128 -4.36 -25.08 -4.21
N GLN A 129 -4.40 -25.98 -3.24
CA GLN A 129 -3.63 -25.90 -2.00
C GLN A 129 -2.14 -25.84 -2.35
N ARG A 130 -1.63 -24.63 -2.62
CA ARG A 130 -0.28 -24.42 -3.10
C ARG A 130 0.35 -23.20 -2.45
N VAL A 131 1.52 -23.40 -1.88
CA VAL A 131 2.29 -22.38 -1.17
C VAL A 131 3.28 -21.72 -2.13
N PHE A 132 3.20 -20.41 -2.28
CA PHE A 132 4.26 -19.65 -2.96
C PHE A 132 5.43 -19.44 -2.01
N ILE A 133 6.66 -19.76 -2.43
CA ILE A 133 7.86 -19.52 -1.65
C ILE A 133 8.63 -18.37 -2.30
N SER A 134 8.78 -17.27 -1.55
CA SER A 134 9.59 -16.12 -1.90
C SER A 134 10.80 -16.03 -0.97
N HIS A 135 11.94 -15.60 -1.49
CA HIS A 135 13.19 -15.57 -0.73
C HIS A 135 14.20 -14.59 -1.30
N GLY A 136 15.22 -14.26 -0.48
CA GLY A 136 16.39 -13.55 -0.91
C GLY A 136 17.39 -14.44 -1.65
N ARG A 137 18.69 -14.28 -1.33
CA ARG A 137 19.79 -15.01 -2.00
C ARG A 137 20.22 -16.27 -1.26
N THR A 138 19.86 -16.42 0.01
CA THR A 138 20.23 -17.60 0.81
C THR A 138 19.54 -18.86 0.30
N LEU A 139 20.12 -20.01 0.59
CA LEU A 139 19.57 -21.30 0.18
C LEU A 139 18.58 -21.90 1.22
N ASP A 140 18.29 -21.19 2.28
CA ASP A 140 17.40 -21.61 3.36
C ASP A 140 15.98 -21.98 2.85
N TRP A 141 15.54 -21.35 1.76
CA TRP A 141 14.25 -21.64 1.15
C TRP A 141 14.12 -23.08 0.64
N TYR A 142 15.21 -23.76 0.28
CA TYR A 142 15.17 -25.19 -0.11
C TYR A 142 14.74 -26.09 1.05
N GLU A 143 15.18 -25.76 2.27
CA GLU A 143 14.75 -26.50 3.45
C GLU A 143 13.27 -26.23 3.75
N VAL A 144 12.82 -24.98 3.58
CA VAL A 144 11.40 -24.59 3.71
C VAL A 144 10.55 -25.32 2.67
N GLN A 145 11.00 -25.34 1.39
CA GLN A 145 10.31 -26.07 0.32
C GLN A 145 10.20 -27.55 0.63
N ALA A 146 11.30 -28.17 1.02
CA ALA A 146 11.34 -29.57 1.35
C ALA A 146 10.40 -29.92 2.51
N HIS A 147 10.32 -29.08 3.53
CA HIS A 147 9.42 -29.25 4.66
C HIS A 147 7.94 -29.10 4.26
N VAL A 148 7.60 -28.06 3.49
CA VAL A 148 6.24 -27.85 2.97
C VAL A 148 5.77 -29.03 2.13
N GLU A 149 6.64 -29.57 1.26
CA GLU A 149 6.25 -30.63 0.34
C GLU A 149 6.27 -32.04 0.99
N ARG A 150 7.28 -32.35 1.79
CA ARG A 150 7.47 -33.70 2.33
C ARG A 150 6.73 -33.91 3.65
N ASP A 151 6.79 -32.92 4.55
CA ASP A 151 6.30 -33.08 5.92
C ASP A 151 4.84 -32.63 6.04
N LEU A 152 4.43 -31.58 5.28
CA LEU A 152 3.06 -31.08 5.26
C LEU A 152 2.22 -31.62 4.09
N GLY A 153 2.85 -32.23 3.07
CA GLY A 153 2.17 -32.75 1.90
C GLY A 153 1.54 -31.69 0.98
N LEU A 154 1.92 -30.41 1.16
CA LEU A 154 1.43 -29.30 0.35
C LEU A 154 2.28 -29.15 -0.91
N LYS A 155 1.68 -28.67 -2.00
CA LYS A 155 2.43 -28.29 -3.18
C LYS A 155 3.07 -26.93 -2.98
N SER A 156 4.28 -26.72 -3.46
CA SER A 156 4.92 -25.41 -3.46
C SER A 156 5.16 -24.86 -4.87
N LEU A 157 5.49 -23.58 -4.96
CA LEU A 157 5.96 -22.91 -6.16
C LEU A 157 7.01 -21.89 -5.76
N GLU A 158 8.18 -21.98 -6.36
CA GLU A 158 9.25 -20.99 -6.28
C GLU A 158 9.49 -20.41 -7.68
N LEU A 159 9.65 -19.09 -7.76
CA LEU A 159 9.58 -18.38 -9.03
C LEU A 159 10.75 -18.67 -9.97
N ALA A 160 11.97 -18.90 -9.45
CA ALA A 160 13.14 -19.19 -10.27
C ALA A 160 13.05 -20.57 -10.93
N GLN A 161 12.31 -21.51 -10.32
CA GLN A 161 12.08 -22.85 -10.87
C GLN A 161 11.07 -22.87 -12.03
N GLU A 162 10.27 -21.81 -12.19
CA GLU A 162 9.29 -21.70 -13.27
C GLU A 162 9.91 -21.11 -14.54
N PRO A 163 9.54 -21.57 -15.75
CA PRO A 163 10.04 -21.02 -17.01
C PRO A 163 9.70 -19.53 -17.17
N SER A 164 10.65 -18.73 -17.65
CA SER A 164 10.44 -17.26 -17.82
C SER A 164 9.52 -16.90 -18.98
N LYS A 165 9.43 -17.72 -20.02
CA LYS A 165 8.53 -17.53 -21.20
C LYS A 165 8.60 -16.12 -21.81
N GLY A 166 9.72 -15.42 -21.70
CA GLY A 166 9.87 -14.04 -22.16
C GLY A 166 9.19 -12.98 -21.29
N GLN A 167 8.65 -13.34 -20.13
CA GLN A 167 7.99 -12.43 -19.19
C GLN A 167 8.98 -11.64 -18.36
N THR A 168 8.60 -10.43 -17.97
CA THR A 168 9.28 -9.68 -16.90
C THR A 168 9.09 -10.42 -15.54
N ILE A 169 9.91 -10.07 -14.55
CA ILE A 169 9.80 -10.65 -13.20
C ILE A 169 8.41 -10.40 -12.62
N ILE A 170 7.84 -9.21 -12.82
CA ILE A 170 6.51 -8.84 -12.32
C ILE A 170 5.42 -9.65 -13.00
N GLU A 171 5.43 -9.75 -14.33
CA GLU A 171 4.44 -10.56 -15.07
C GLU A 171 4.52 -12.04 -14.69
N LYS A 172 5.73 -12.55 -14.48
CA LYS A 172 5.95 -13.92 -14.03
C LYS A 172 5.43 -14.14 -12.61
N LEU A 173 5.64 -13.17 -11.70
CA LEU A 173 5.11 -13.18 -10.34
C LEU A 173 3.58 -13.20 -10.36
N GLU A 174 2.94 -12.32 -11.12
CA GLU A 174 1.48 -12.23 -11.23
C GLU A 174 0.86 -13.51 -11.79
N ALA A 175 1.41 -14.05 -12.87
CA ALA A 175 0.91 -15.26 -13.50
C ALA A 175 1.04 -16.51 -12.60
N ASN A 176 2.15 -16.64 -11.89
CA ASN A 176 2.41 -17.81 -11.04
C ASN A 176 1.74 -17.70 -9.67
N SER A 177 1.62 -16.50 -9.11
CA SER A 177 0.89 -16.28 -7.86
C SER A 177 -0.61 -16.59 -7.98
N ALA A 178 -1.21 -16.50 -9.18
CA ALA A 178 -2.59 -16.93 -9.41
C ALA A 178 -2.82 -18.45 -9.23
N ARG A 179 -1.74 -19.24 -9.18
CA ARG A 179 -1.73 -20.70 -8.99
C ARG A 179 -1.52 -21.09 -7.51
N CYS A 180 -1.40 -20.11 -6.63
CA CYS A 180 -1.14 -20.30 -5.21
C CYS A 180 -2.18 -19.54 -4.39
N ASP A 181 -2.31 -19.87 -3.13
CA ASP A 181 -3.28 -19.27 -2.19
C ASP A 181 -2.67 -18.89 -0.84
N THR A 182 -1.40 -19.18 -0.64
CA THR A 182 -0.62 -18.85 0.56
C THR A 182 0.80 -18.51 0.13
N ALA A 183 1.49 -17.65 0.87
CA ALA A 183 2.89 -17.34 0.65
C ALA A 183 3.73 -17.54 1.91
N VAL A 184 4.92 -18.11 1.75
CA VAL A 184 5.97 -18.16 2.76
C VAL A 184 7.15 -17.35 2.26
N ILE A 185 7.53 -16.34 3.01
CA ILE A 185 8.58 -15.40 2.65
C ILE A 185 9.79 -15.60 3.56
N VAL A 186 10.92 -15.98 2.99
CA VAL A 186 12.19 -16.15 3.70
C VAL A 186 13.01 -14.88 3.61
N MET A 187 13.04 -14.12 4.68
CA MET A 187 13.73 -12.83 4.78
C MET A 187 15.15 -13.04 5.31
N SER A 188 16.11 -13.00 4.45
CA SER A 188 17.56 -13.11 4.76
C SER A 188 18.27 -11.77 4.60
N GLY A 189 19.41 -11.63 5.25
CA GLY A 189 20.25 -10.44 5.19
C GLY A 189 21.11 -10.37 3.93
N ASP A 190 20.49 -10.05 2.80
CA ASP A 190 21.14 -10.08 1.49
C ASP A 190 21.73 -8.76 1.01
N ASP A 191 21.23 -7.66 1.54
CA ASP A 191 21.64 -6.29 1.21
C ASP A 191 22.14 -5.59 2.49
N PHE A 192 22.90 -4.49 2.32
CA PHE A 192 23.41 -3.69 3.43
C PHE A 192 22.96 -2.24 3.25
N ASP A 193 22.67 -1.58 4.36
CA ASP A 193 22.42 -0.13 4.35
C ASP A 193 23.74 0.67 4.35
N SER A 194 23.62 2.02 4.34
CA SER A 194 24.77 2.93 4.36
C SER A 194 25.64 2.77 5.61
N ASP A 195 25.08 2.25 6.69
CA ASP A 195 25.76 2.06 7.98
C ASP A 195 26.32 0.63 8.12
N GLY A 196 26.17 -0.21 7.07
CA GLY A 196 26.63 -1.58 7.03
C GLY A 196 25.73 -2.57 7.77
N ALA A 197 24.53 -2.18 8.18
CA ALA A 197 23.57 -3.09 8.78
C ALA A 197 22.89 -3.96 7.72
N SER A 198 22.69 -5.22 8.03
CA SER A 198 22.07 -6.20 7.14
C SER A 198 20.58 -5.90 6.97
N ARG A 199 20.09 -5.91 5.71
CA ARG A 199 18.72 -5.62 5.33
C ARG A 199 18.13 -6.70 4.44
N VAL A 200 16.81 -6.83 4.52
CA VAL A 200 16.03 -7.61 3.57
C VAL A 200 16.12 -6.96 2.19
N ARG A 201 16.27 -7.77 1.16
CA ARG A 201 16.32 -7.31 -0.23
C ARG A 201 15.04 -6.59 -0.63
N GLU A 202 15.16 -5.48 -1.36
CA GLU A 202 14.01 -4.65 -1.77
C GLU A 202 12.93 -5.43 -2.54
N ASN A 203 13.32 -6.36 -3.40
CA ASN A 203 12.36 -7.21 -4.13
C ASN A 203 11.51 -8.05 -3.18
N VAL A 204 12.12 -8.63 -2.13
CA VAL A 204 11.39 -9.41 -1.12
C VAL A 204 10.38 -8.53 -0.37
N MET A 205 10.75 -7.28 -0.09
CA MET A 205 9.84 -6.32 0.53
C MET A 205 8.63 -6.00 -0.37
N HIS A 206 8.86 -5.83 -1.67
CA HIS A 206 7.79 -5.65 -2.64
C HIS A 206 6.85 -6.87 -2.71
N GLU A 207 7.43 -8.08 -2.71
CA GLU A 207 6.69 -9.34 -2.74
C GLU A 207 5.84 -9.55 -1.48
N ILE A 208 6.32 -9.15 -0.30
CA ILE A 208 5.53 -9.17 0.95
C ILE A 208 4.25 -8.35 0.78
N GLY A 209 4.36 -7.09 0.33
CA GLY A 209 3.21 -6.22 0.10
C GLY A 209 2.24 -6.79 -0.94
N TYR A 210 2.78 -7.33 -2.03
CA TYR A 210 2.01 -7.95 -3.09
C TYR A 210 1.19 -9.16 -2.58
N PHE A 211 1.81 -10.09 -1.86
CA PHE A 211 1.14 -11.28 -1.37
C PHE A 211 0.13 -10.98 -0.25
N GLN A 212 0.42 -10.00 0.62
CA GLN A 212 -0.54 -9.55 1.63
C GLN A 212 -1.79 -8.95 1.00
N ALA A 213 -1.65 -8.18 -0.07
CA ALA A 213 -2.78 -7.64 -0.81
C ALA A 213 -3.56 -8.72 -1.56
N LYS A 214 -2.86 -9.74 -2.09
CA LYS A 214 -3.47 -10.79 -2.91
C LYS A 214 -4.13 -11.90 -2.12
N TYR A 215 -3.47 -12.41 -1.07
CA TYR A 215 -3.96 -13.57 -0.30
C TYR A 215 -4.53 -13.20 1.07
N GLY A 216 -4.36 -11.94 1.48
CA GLY A 216 -4.65 -11.51 2.84
C GLY A 216 -3.49 -11.81 3.82
N ARG A 217 -3.37 -11.00 4.87
CA ARG A 217 -2.26 -11.11 5.84
C ARG A 217 -2.16 -12.47 6.53
N HIS A 218 -3.28 -13.10 6.79
CA HIS A 218 -3.38 -14.41 7.47
C HIS A 218 -2.87 -15.59 6.63
N ARG A 219 -2.61 -15.37 5.33
CA ARG A 219 -2.06 -16.36 4.40
C ARG A 219 -0.63 -16.06 3.96
N VAL A 220 0.02 -15.13 4.64
CA VAL A 220 1.42 -14.78 4.39
C VAL A 220 2.25 -15.00 5.65
N VAL A 221 3.12 -15.99 5.60
CA VAL A 221 4.01 -16.36 6.71
C VAL A 221 5.39 -15.76 6.45
N LEU A 222 5.90 -14.99 7.41
CA LEU A 222 7.21 -14.35 7.32
C LEU A 222 8.21 -15.12 8.19
N LEU A 223 9.29 -15.61 7.59
CA LEU A 223 10.44 -16.22 8.27
C LEU A 223 11.61 -15.23 8.21
N HIS A 224 12.15 -14.85 9.35
CA HIS A 224 13.08 -13.73 9.47
C HIS A 224 14.42 -14.17 10.07
N GLU A 225 15.53 -13.96 9.34
CA GLU A 225 16.87 -14.17 9.88
C GLU A 225 17.17 -13.13 10.96
N GLU A 226 17.65 -13.55 12.13
CA GLU A 226 18.03 -12.68 13.23
C GLU A 226 19.14 -11.69 12.83
N GLY A 227 19.05 -10.47 13.31
CA GLY A 227 20.01 -9.40 13.01
C GLY A 227 19.74 -8.66 11.69
N VAL A 228 18.75 -9.08 10.91
CA VAL A 228 18.33 -8.38 9.70
C VAL A 228 17.30 -7.30 10.06
N SER A 229 17.49 -6.10 9.56
CA SER A 229 16.55 -5.00 9.79
C SER A 229 15.22 -5.24 9.05
N VAL A 230 14.11 -5.22 9.79
CA VAL A 230 12.75 -5.34 9.29
C VAL A 230 12.05 -3.99 9.42
N PRO A 231 11.42 -3.47 8.35
CA PRO A 231 10.67 -2.22 8.43
C PRO A 231 9.54 -2.26 9.46
N THR A 232 9.34 -1.15 10.15
CA THR A 232 8.35 -1.01 11.24
C THR A 232 6.90 -1.22 10.80
N ASN A 233 6.58 -0.99 9.53
CA ASN A 233 5.25 -1.25 8.96
C ASN A 233 4.90 -2.75 8.87
N LEU A 234 5.88 -3.64 9.02
CA LEU A 234 5.66 -5.08 9.18
C LEU A 234 5.53 -5.50 10.66
N ALA A 235 5.75 -4.59 11.61
CA ALA A 235 5.56 -4.84 13.02
C ALA A 235 4.09 -5.20 13.30
N GLY A 236 3.87 -6.33 14.00
CA GLY A 236 2.52 -6.85 14.31
C GLY A 236 2.01 -7.92 13.34
N ILE A 237 2.74 -8.24 12.29
CA ILE A 237 2.51 -9.45 11.50
C ILE A 237 3.23 -10.60 12.20
N VAL A 238 2.62 -11.78 12.24
CA VAL A 238 3.28 -12.96 12.78
C VAL A 238 4.48 -13.32 11.92
N TYR A 239 5.66 -13.19 12.49
CA TYR A 239 6.90 -13.67 11.87
C TYR A 239 7.63 -14.60 12.84
N ALA A 240 8.33 -15.58 12.28
CA ALA A 240 9.20 -16.47 13.05
C ALA A 240 10.66 -16.08 12.78
N ALA A 241 11.35 -15.66 13.84
CA ALA A 241 12.77 -15.35 13.77
C ALA A 241 13.60 -16.64 13.87
N TYR A 242 14.75 -16.67 13.17
CA TYR A 242 15.69 -17.80 13.24
C TYR A 242 17.15 -17.31 13.16
N PRO A 243 18.06 -17.95 13.88
CA PRO A 243 19.50 -17.70 13.75
C PRO A 243 19.97 -18.06 12.35
N LYS A 244 20.96 -17.34 11.82
CA LYS A 244 21.53 -17.55 10.48
C LYS A 244 21.84 -19.02 10.18
N GLY A 245 21.32 -19.52 9.05
CA GLY A 245 21.52 -20.90 8.59
C GLY A 245 20.72 -21.96 9.39
N THR A 246 19.75 -21.55 10.20
CA THR A 246 18.94 -22.47 11.01
C THR A 246 17.44 -22.27 10.81
N VAL A 247 17.00 -22.07 9.55
CA VAL A 247 15.59 -21.82 9.22
C VAL A 247 14.64 -22.89 9.75
N ARG A 248 15.11 -24.10 10.00
CA ARG A 248 14.34 -25.21 10.62
C ARG A 248 13.79 -24.86 12.01
N ALA A 249 14.40 -23.92 12.72
CA ALA A 249 13.89 -23.44 13.99
C ALA A 249 12.49 -22.82 13.88
N THR A 250 12.09 -22.38 12.67
CA THR A 250 10.76 -21.79 12.38
C THR A 250 9.70 -22.83 12.00
N PHE A 251 10.05 -24.09 11.76
CA PHE A 251 9.11 -25.08 11.21
C PHE A 251 7.89 -25.33 12.10
N GLY A 252 8.03 -25.32 13.42
CA GLY A 252 6.89 -25.42 14.32
C GLY A 252 5.89 -24.26 14.19
N THR A 253 6.37 -23.05 13.93
CA THR A 253 5.50 -21.90 13.66
C THR A 253 4.92 -22.01 12.25
N LEU A 254 5.74 -22.35 11.26
CA LEU A 254 5.30 -22.54 9.87
C LEU A 254 4.18 -23.59 9.77
N ASP A 255 4.31 -24.72 10.45
CA ASP A 255 3.29 -25.78 10.50
C ASP A 255 1.97 -25.25 11.05
N ARG A 256 2.03 -24.56 12.19
CA ARG A 256 0.83 -24.00 12.82
C ARG A 256 0.12 -23.02 11.88
N GLU A 257 0.84 -22.12 11.24
CA GLU A 257 0.26 -21.11 10.36
C GLU A 257 -0.31 -21.74 9.06
N LEU A 258 0.41 -22.67 8.44
CA LEU A 258 -0.08 -23.36 7.23
C LEU A 258 -1.25 -24.28 7.54
N ARG A 259 -1.25 -25.01 8.66
CA ARG A 259 -2.40 -25.81 9.11
C ARG A 259 -3.62 -24.93 9.35
N ALA A 260 -3.46 -23.80 10.01
CA ALA A 260 -4.55 -22.84 10.21
C ALA A 260 -5.09 -22.27 8.88
N ALA A 261 -4.21 -21.99 7.92
CA ALA A 261 -4.59 -21.46 6.61
C ALA A 261 -5.35 -22.49 5.75
N TYR A 262 -5.04 -23.77 5.88
CA TYR A 262 -5.61 -24.85 5.06
C TYR A 262 -6.65 -25.71 5.79
N GLY A 263 -6.82 -25.54 7.11
CA GLY A 263 -7.85 -26.20 7.88
C GLY A 263 -7.59 -27.68 8.17
N PHE A 264 -6.32 -28.11 8.38
CA PHE A 264 -5.97 -29.50 8.73
C PHE A 264 -5.00 -29.61 9.91
#